data_e9d8c78b7f71be36420cb2a4f237e059
#
_entry.id   e9d8c78b7f71be36420cb2a4f237e059
#
_cell.length_a   1.000
_cell.length_b   1.000
_cell.length_c   1.000
_cell.angle_alpha   90.00
_cell.angle_beta   90.00
_cell.angle_gamma   90.00
#
_symmetry.space_group_name_H-M   'P 1'
#
loop_
_entity.id
_entity.type
_entity.pdbx_description
1 polymer ?
#
loop_
_entity_poly.entity_id
_entity_poly.type
_entity_poly.pdbx_seq_one_letter_code
_entity_poly.pdbx_strand_id
1 'polypeptide(L)'
;MKSLRKEGIDVSANPESFAKEEALDSKDLKNKLPALVKFSQWKKIEVIEKEKKKYVTRIVEIEKDRQDFIDFLADQTAEFKGHVNRVYKQYEEIKRLKENLPTNHLLVQMDFAENYSCKSVEEIQTAYWNQTGVTLHPVVVYYKKNGETQHKSYVVVSDEMSHSPSTVHAFIDKLIPELRLLSPELSFIHYWTDGPTSQYRNRQCFFTVANHRELYGVGARWNYFEVGHGKGPCDGLGGTTKRMADEAVRCQKNVIQDAKTFLNGQLLQI
;
A
#
# COMPACT_ATOMS: atom_id res chain seq x y z
N MET A 1 22.00 4.32 -9.69
CA MET A 1 21.91 3.83 -11.08
C MET A 1 22.13 4.92 -12.13
N LYS A 2 21.32 6.02 -12.17
CA LYS A 2 21.56 7.13 -13.16
C LYS A 2 22.97 7.74 -13.08
N SER A 3 23.52 7.90 -11.87
CA SER A 3 24.89 8.43 -11.67
C SER A 3 25.95 7.46 -12.18
N LEU A 4 25.81 6.17 -11.95
CA LEU A 4 26.74 5.14 -12.43
C LEU A 4 26.82 5.08 -13.95
N ARG A 5 25.67 5.24 -14.65
CA ARG A 5 25.64 5.29 -16.11
C ARG A 5 26.33 6.52 -16.67
N LYS A 6 26.30 7.67 -15.97
CA LYS A 6 27.05 8.86 -16.38
C LYS A 6 28.55 8.63 -16.35
N GLU A 7 29.02 7.79 -15.44
CA GLU A 7 30.42 7.39 -15.33
C GLU A 7 30.78 6.20 -16.24
N GLY A 8 29.92 5.84 -17.20
CA GLY A 8 30.15 4.76 -18.15
C GLY A 8 30.10 3.34 -17.54
N ILE A 9 29.49 3.20 -16.37
CA ILE A 9 29.26 1.90 -15.73
C ILE A 9 27.94 1.35 -16.26
N ASP A 10 28.01 0.21 -16.92
CA ASP A 10 26.81 -0.45 -17.44
C ASP A 10 26.05 -1.11 -16.30
N VAL A 11 24.84 -0.63 -16.06
CA VAL A 11 23.90 -1.21 -15.09
C VAL A 11 22.51 -1.24 -15.71
N SER A 12 21.82 -2.36 -15.57
CA SER A 12 20.47 -2.50 -16.08
C SER A 12 19.52 -1.45 -15.50
N ALA A 13 18.67 -0.88 -16.36
CA ALA A 13 17.59 0.02 -15.92
C ALA A 13 16.42 -0.72 -15.31
N ASN A 14 16.27 -2.00 -15.68
CA ASN A 14 15.19 -2.84 -15.18
C ASN A 14 15.61 -3.42 -13.83
N PRO A 15 14.83 -3.17 -12.74
CA PRO A 15 15.15 -3.69 -11.41
C PRO A 15 15.28 -5.21 -11.36
N GLU A 16 14.48 -5.93 -12.13
CA GLU A 16 14.52 -7.39 -12.20
C GLU A 16 15.83 -7.91 -12.82
N SER A 17 16.19 -7.34 -13.95
CA SER A 17 17.45 -7.69 -14.63
C SER A 17 18.64 -7.35 -13.74
N PHE A 18 18.63 -6.16 -13.10
CA PHE A 18 19.67 -5.75 -12.16
C PHE A 18 19.77 -6.69 -10.95
N ALA A 19 18.66 -7.18 -10.42
CA ALA A 19 18.68 -8.11 -9.29
C ALA A 19 19.24 -9.49 -9.66
N LYS A 20 19.16 -9.89 -10.94
CA LYS A 20 19.71 -11.15 -11.49
C LYS A 20 21.16 -11.00 -11.94
N GLU A 21 21.65 -9.77 -12.17
CA GLU A 21 23.05 -9.54 -12.53
C GLU A 21 23.99 -10.02 -11.41
N GLU A 22 25.15 -10.53 -11.79
CA GLU A 22 26.24 -10.79 -10.83
C GLU A 22 26.67 -9.50 -10.15
N ALA A 23 27.36 -9.61 -9.02
CA ALA A 23 27.83 -8.44 -8.29
C ALA A 23 28.64 -7.51 -9.21
N LEU A 24 28.42 -6.20 -9.10
CA LEU A 24 29.18 -5.19 -9.82
C LEU A 24 30.68 -5.46 -9.62
N ASP A 25 31.43 -5.61 -10.71
CA ASP A 25 32.86 -5.90 -10.63
C ASP A 25 33.57 -4.73 -9.94
N SER A 26 34.09 -5.00 -8.74
CA SER A 26 34.80 -4.01 -7.94
C SER A 26 36.06 -3.49 -8.64
N LYS A 27 36.69 -4.27 -9.53
CA LYS A 27 37.86 -3.85 -10.33
C LYS A 27 37.45 -2.84 -11.40
N ASP A 28 36.35 -3.10 -12.10
CA ASP A 28 35.82 -2.17 -13.10
C ASP A 28 35.39 -0.84 -12.44
N LEU A 29 34.73 -0.89 -11.29
CA LEU A 29 34.39 0.29 -10.51
C LEU A 29 35.59 1.10 -10.08
N LYS A 30 36.66 0.43 -9.58
CA LYS A 30 37.91 1.11 -9.18
C LYS A 30 38.57 1.84 -10.33
N ASN A 31 38.52 1.31 -11.54
CA ASN A 31 39.13 1.90 -12.72
C ASN A 31 38.35 3.07 -13.30
N LYS A 32 37.01 3.06 -13.18
CA LYS A 32 36.13 4.06 -13.78
C LYS A 32 35.76 5.22 -12.86
N LEU A 33 35.78 5.00 -11.55
CA LEU A 33 35.37 6.03 -10.60
C LEU A 33 36.53 6.97 -10.24
N PRO A 34 36.25 8.29 -10.05
CA PRO A 34 37.24 9.25 -9.55
C PRO A 34 37.66 8.92 -8.12
N ALA A 35 38.76 9.51 -7.64
CA ALA A 35 39.25 9.32 -6.28
C ALA A 35 38.22 9.76 -5.20
N LEU A 36 37.48 10.85 -5.50
CA LEU A 36 36.36 11.34 -4.70
C LEU A 36 35.08 11.25 -5.52
N VAL A 37 34.08 10.55 -5.00
CA VAL A 37 32.79 10.34 -5.66
C VAL A 37 31.71 11.18 -4.99
N LYS A 38 31.09 12.07 -5.80
CA LYS A 38 29.94 12.89 -5.37
C LYS A 38 28.64 12.27 -5.84
N PHE A 39 27.70 12.09 -4.92
CA PHE A 39 26.38 11.55 -5.23
C PHE A 39 25.31 12.15 -4.34
N SER A 40 24.06 12.07 -4.78
CA SER A 40 22.91 12.56 -4.03
C SER A 40 22.13 11.42 -3.43
N GLN A 41 21.73 11.54 -2.18
CA GLN A 41 20.93 10.55 -1.46
C GLN A 41 19.80 11.23 -0.68
N TRP A 42 18.62 10.61 -0.65
CA TRP A 42 17.56 11.00 0.27
C TRP A 42 17.98 10.65 1.71
N LYS A 43 18.04 11.66 2.56
CA LYS A 43 18.35 11.47 3.99
C LYS A 43 17.33 12.19 4.86
N LYS A 44 17.03 11.57 5.99
CA LYS A 44 16.28 12.20 7.07
C LYS A 44 17.25 13.06 7.87
N ILE A 45 17.08 14.37 7.81
CA ILE A 45 17.92 15.36 8.49
C ILE A 45 17.12 16.05 9.59
N GLU A 46 17.81 16.41 10.68
CA GLU A 46 17.23 17.24 11.74
C GLU A 46 17.24 18.70 11.28
N VAL A 47 16.09 19.36 11.39
CA VAL A 47 15.94 20.79 11.13
C VAL A 47 15.31 21.43 12.36
N ILE A 48 15.82 22.60 12.74
CA ILE A 48 15.24 23.37 13.83
C ILE A 48 14.25 24.37 13.22
N GLU A 49 12.98 24.23 13.54
CA GLU A 49 11.92 25.15 13.12
C GLU A 49 11.19 25.67 14.35
N LYS A 50 11.19 26.97 14.56
CA LYS A 50 10.58 27.63 15.73
C LYS A 50 11.01 27.00 17.06
N GLU A 51 12.32 26.79 17.22
CA GLU A 51 12.97 26.17 18.40
C GLU A 51 12.60 24.70 18.66
N LYS A 52 11.87 24.06 17.74
CA LYS A 52 11.54 22.63 17.84
C LYS A 52 12.35 21.83 16.81
N LYS A 53 12.89 20.70 17.27
CA LYS A 53 13.57 19.73 16.40
C LYS A 53 12.53 19.01 15.55
N LYS A 54 12.70 19.07 14.24
CA LYS A 54 11.85 18.38 13.26
C LYS A 54 12.74 17.60 12.31
N TYR A 55 12.35 16.39 11.99
CA TYR A 55 13.04 15.58 10.99
C TYR A 55 12.36 15.73 9.64
N VAL A 56 13.12 16.11 8.63
CA VAL A 56 12.63 16.22 7.24
C VAL A 56 13.50 15.37 6.33
N THR A 57 12.87 14.77 5.32
CA THR A 57 13.60 14.00 4.30
C THR A 57 13.96 14.92 3.15
N ARG A 58 15.24 15.06 2.86
CA ARG A 58 15.77 15.91 1.78
C ARG A 58 16.86 15.17 1.00
N ILE A 59 17.08 15.63 -0.23
CA ILE A 59 18.24 15.22 -1.01
C ILE A 59 19.47 15.91 -0.40
N VAL A 60 20.47 15.12 -0.06
CA VAL A 60 21.76 15.58 0.47
C VAL A 60 22.84 15.13 -0.48
N GLU A 61 23.72 16.04 -0.87
CA GLU A 61 24.95 15.71 -1.58
C GLU A 61 25.96 15.10 -0.59
N ILE A 62 26.57 14.02 -0.98
CA ILE A 62 27.53 13.25 -0.17
C ILE A 62 28.78 13.08 -1.03
N GLU A 63 29.92 13.26 -0.38
CA GLU A 63 31.22 12.98 -0.96
C GLU A 63 31.88 11.85 -0.17
N LYS A 64 32.37 10.84 -0.87
CA LYS A 64 33.10 9.70 -0.30
C LYS A 64 34.37 9.43 -1.11
N ASP A 65 35.41 8.91 -0.49
CA ASP A 65 36.48 8.33 -1.25
C ASP A 65 36.00 7.11 -2.06
N ARG A 66 36.77 6.73 -3.08
CA ARG A 66 36.40 5.68 -4.04
C ARG A 66 36.11 4.34 -3.35
N GLN A 67 36.94 3.94 -2.37
CA GLN A 67 36.78 2.64 -1.74
C GLN A 67 35.53 2.63 -0.85
N ASP A 68 35.34 3.67 -0.02
CA ASP A 68 34.15 3.80 0.82
C ASP A 68 32.86 3.89 0.00
N PHE A 69 32.92 4.48 -1.20
CA PHE A 69 31.78 4.50 -2.09
C PHE A 69 31.46 3.11 -2.69
N ILE A 70 32.50 2.34 -3.06
CA ILE A 70 32.33 0.98 -3.59
C ILE A 70 31.72 0.08 -2.52
N ASP A 71 32.21 0.14 -1.29
CA ASP A 71 31.70 -0.67 -0.19
C ASP A 71 30.25 -0.28 0.15
N PHE A 72 29.96 1.02 0.23
CA PHE A 72 28.58 1.52 0.35
C PHE A 72 27.67 1.04 -0.78
N LEU A 73 28.14 1.07 -2.02
CA LEU A 73 27.36 0.64 -3.18
C LEU A 73 27.10 -0.88 -3.14
N ALA A 74 28.07 -1.68 -2.70
CA ALA A 74 27.91 -3.12 -2.54
C ALA A 74 26.80 -3.45 -1.52
N ASP A 75 26.82 -2.81 -0.36
CA ASP A 75 25.79 -2.98 0.68
C ASP A 75 24.41 -2.57 0.17
N GLN A 76 24.28 -1.40 -0.47
CA GLN A 76 23.02 -0.93 -1.04
C GLN A 76 22.50 -1.84 -2.15
N THR A 77 23.40 -2.41 -2.94
CA THR A 77 23.05 -3.36 -4.01
C THR A 77 22.53 -4.67 -3.42
N ALA A 78 23.15 -5.19 -2.38
CA ALA A 78 22.72 -6.42 -1.71
C ALA A 78 21.33 -6.25 -1.09
N GLU A 79 21.10 -5.12 -0.39
CA GLU A 79 19.80 -4.77 0.18
C GLU A 79 18.72 -4.64 -0.89
N PHE A 80 19.02 -3.92 -1.98
CA PHE A 80 18.11 -3.74 -3.11
C PHE A 80 17.75 -5.06 -3.80
N LYS A 81 18.74 -5.94 -4.04
CA LYS A 81 18.49 -7.29 -4.61
C LYS A 81 17.58 -8.11 -3.69
N GLY A 82 17.81 -8.07 -2.39
CA GLY A 82 16.96 -8.70 -1.40
C GLY A 82 15.53 -8.19 -1.44
N HIS A 83 15.35 -6.87 -1.53
CA HIS A 83 14.05 -6.22 -1.66
C HIS A 83 13.32 -6.67 -2.94
N VAL A 84 13.97 -6.60 -4.09
CA VAL A 84 13.40 -7.01 -5.39
C VAL A 84 12.97 -8.49 -5.35
N ASN A 85 13.81 -9.38 -4.84
CA ASN A 85 13.49 -10.80 -4.73
C ASN A 85 12.26 -11.05 -3.83
N ARG A 86 12.11 -10.30 -2.71
CA ARG A 86 10.91 -10.39 -1.87
C ARG A 86 9.66 -9.95 -2.61
N VAL A 87 9.75 -8.84 -3.35
CA VAL A 87 8.63 -8.33 -4.18
C VAL A 87 8.16 -9.40 -5.16
N TYR A 88 9.07 -9.99 -5.95
CA TYR A 88 8.71 -11.03 -6.92
C TYR A 88 8.06 -12.24 -6.26
N LYS A 89 8.66 -12.76 -5.19
CA LYS A 89 8.10 -13.90 -4.46
C LYS A 89 6.69 -13.63 -3.93
N GLN A 90 6.42 -12.42 -3.46
CA GLN A 90 5.10 -12.05 -2.98
C GLN A 90 4.07 -11.97 -4.11
N TYR A 91 4.45 -11.40 -5.26
CA TYR A 91 3.57 -11.36 -6.43
C TYR A 91 3.31 -12.76 -7.02
N GLU A 92 4.32 -13.62 -7.07
CA GLU A 92 4.15 -15.02 -7.48
C GLU A 92 3.22 -15.77 -6.53
N GLU A 93 3.38 -15.57 -5.23
CA GLU A 93 2.55 -16.24 -4.21
C GLU A 93 1.08 -15.80 -4.28
N ILE A 94 0.80 -14.50 -4.41
CA ILE A 94 -0.60 -14.04 -4.55
C ILE A 94 -1.23 -14.51 -5.87
N LYS A 95 -0.44 -14.57 -6.95
CA LYS A 95 -0.90 -15.11 -8.23
C LYS A 95 -1.23 -16.59 -8.11
N ARG A 96 -0.30 -17.38 -7.56
CA ARG A 96 -0.48 -18.82 -7.32
C ARG A 96 -1.70 -19.10 -6.43
N LEU A 97 -1.88 -18.28 -5.39
CA LEU A 97 -3.02 -18.41 -4.49
C LEU A 97 -4.34 -18.10 -5.21
N LYS A 98 -4.41 -17.09 -6.07
CA LYS A 98 -5.61 -16.80 -6.88
C LYS A 98 -5.96 -17.93 -7.82
N GLU A 99 -4.97 -18.52 -8.49
CA GLU A 99 -5.17 -19.63 -9.42
C GLU A 99 -5.65 -20.90 -8.72
N ASN A 100 -5.09 -21.21 -7.54
CA ASN A 100 -5.31 -22.44 -6.79
C ASN A 100 -6.14 -22.23 -5.51
N LEU A 101 -6.98 -21.19 -5.46
CA LEU A 101 -7.77 -20.89 -4.27
C LEU A 101 -8.79 -22.02 -4.01
N PRO A 102 -8.82 -22.63 -2.80
CA PRO A 102 -9.87 -23.58 -2.44
C PRO A 102 -11.27 -22.93 -2.41
N THR A 103 -12.32 -23.70 -2.67
CA THR A 103 -13.69 -23.17 -2.75
C THR A 103 -14.21 -22.57 -1.44
N ASN A 104 -13.72 -23.07 -0.30
CA ASN A 104 -14.04 -22.59 1.05
C ASN A 104 -13.03 -21.59 1.60
N HIS A 105 -12.12 -21.07 0.77
CA HIS A 105 -11.17 -20.02 1.12
C HIS A 105 -11.49 -18.73 0.37
N LEU A 106 -11.18 -17.61 1.00
CA LEU A 106 -11.19 -16.30 0.37
C LEU A 106 -9.80 -15.67 0.41
N LEU A 107 -9.47 -14.94 -0.64
CA LEU A 107 -8.34 -14.02 -0.64
C LEU A 107 -8.89 -12.60 -0.60
N VAL A 108 -8.52 -11.85 0.43
CA VAL A 108 -9.01 -10.50 0.71
C VAL A 108 -7.84 -9.53 0.61
N GLN A 109 -7.82 -8.73 -0.45
CA GLN A 109 -6.94 -7.57 -0.57
C GLN A 109 -7.67 -6.35 -0.02
N MET A 110 -7.02 -5.60 0.85
CA MET A 110 -7.59 -4.38 1.42
C MET A 110 -6.51 -3.34 1.66
N ASP A 111 -6.88 -2.09 1.53
CA ASP A 111 -6.02 -0.95 1.77
C ASP A 111 -6.85 0.29 2.13
N PHE A 112 -6.24 1.24 2.85
CA PHE A 112 -6.83 2.55 3.03
C PHE A 112 -6.58 3.40 1.79
N ALA A 113 -7.64 3.95 1.22
CA ALA A 113 -7.49 5.07 0.29
C ALA A 113 -7.20 6.36 1.09
N GLU A 114 -6.64 7.37 0.42
CA GLU A 114 -6.68 8.72 1.00
C GLU A 114 -8.11 9.10 1.35
N ASN A 115 -8.29 9.77 2.48
CA ASN A 115 -9.61 10.24 2.89
C ASN A 115 -10.25 11.11 1.80
N TYR A 116 -11.54 10.94 1.61
CA TYR A 116 -12.30 11.79 0.71
C TYR A 116 -12.67 13.08 1.45
N SER A 117 -12.24 14.23 0.92
CA SER A 117 -12.67 15.53 1.44
C SER A 117 -14.09 15.82 0.97
N CYS A 118 -15.01 15.96 1.90
CA CYS A 118 -16.38 16.33 1.59
C CYS A 118 -16.41 17.74 1.00
N LYS A 119 -17.08 17.88 -0.14
CA LYS A 119 -17.19 19.15 -0.89
C LYS A 119 -18.64 19.41 -1.25
N SER A 120 -18.99 20.66 -1.39
CA SER A 120 -20.26 21.07 -1.97
C SER A 120 -20.02 22.05 -3.14
N VAL A 121 -20.95 22.13 -4.07
CA VAL A 121 -20.82 23.01 -5.25
C VAL A 121 -20.86 24.49 -4.87
N GLU A 122 -21.55 24.83 -3.78
CA GLU A 122 -21.76 26.21 -3.30
C GLU A 122 -21.07 26.43 -1.94
N GLU A 123 -19.77 26.06 -1.83
CA GLU A 123 -19.04 26.25 -0.59
C GLU A 123 -18.73 27.74 -0.34
N ILE A 124 -19.17 28.23 0.82
CA ILE A 124 -18.71 29.52 1.36
C ILE A 124 -17.27 29.35 1.90
N GLN A 125 -16.47 30.40 1.88
CA GLN A 125 -15.08 30.41 2.30
C GLN A 125 -14.85 29.79 3.69
N THR A 126 -15.77 29.98 4.63
CA THR A 126 -15.69 29.39 5.98
C THR A 126 -15.83 27.87 5.98
N ALA A 127 -16.67 27.31 5.10
CA ALA A 127 -16.84 25.87 4.95
C ALA A 127 -15.59 25.23 4.33
N TYR A 128 -14.91 25.90 3.42
CA TYR A 128 -13.67 25.44 2.80
C TYR A 128 -12.56 25.13 3.83
N TRP A 129 -12.47 25.92 4.91
CA TRP A 129 -11.46 25.72 5.97
C TRP A 129 -11.85 24.66 7.01
N ASN A 130 -13.10 24.24 7.06
CA ASN A 130 -13.64 23.27 8.00
C ASN A 130 -14.18 22.01 7.30
N GLN A 131 -13.56 21.60 6.20
CA GLN A 131 -14.01 20.42 5.46
C GLN A 131 -13.96 19.17 6.35
N THR A 132 -15.08 18.49 6.42
CA THR A 132 -15.16 17.13 6.95
C THR A 132 -14.62 16.15 5.93
N GLY A 133 -14.20 14.99 6.38
CA GLY A 133 -13.69 13.94 5.50
C GLY A 133 -14.35 12.61 5.80
N VAL A 134 -14.27 11.71 4.84
CA VAL A 134 -14.71 10.32 5.00
C VAL A 134 -13.54 9.40 4.70
N THR A 135 -13.33 8.43 5.56
CA THR A 135 -12.38 7.33 5.31
C THR A 135 -13.00 6.33 4.34
N LEU A 136 -12.23 6.00 3.31
CA LEU A 136 -12.55 4.94 2.37
C LEU A 136 -11.56 3.80 2.56
N HIS A 137 -12.10 2.58 2.76
CA HIS A 137 -11.29 1.38 2.88
C HIS A 137 -11.73 0.37 1.81
N PRO A 138 -11.14 0.43 0.60
CA PRO A 138 -11.39 -0.51 -0.48
C PRO A 138 -10.98 -1.93 -0.11
N VAL A 139 -11.82 -2.89 -0.48
CA VAL A 139 -11.60 -4.31 -0.27
C VAL A 139 -11.95 -5.06 -1.55
N VAL A 140 -11.04 -5.87 -2.05
CA VAL A 140 -11.27 -6.77 -3.19
C VAL A 140 -11.13 -8.20 -2.74
N VAL A 141 -12.22 -8.95 -2.86
CA VAL A 141 -12.33 -10.34 -2.41
C VAL A 141 -12.33 -11.26 -3.61
N TYR A 142 -11.39 -12.20 -3.66
CA TYR A 142 -11.35 -13.27 -4.65
C TYR A 142 -11.89 -14.56 -4.03
N TYR A 143 -12.69 -15.27 -4.81
CA TYR A 143 -13.33 -16.52 -4.41
C TYR A 143 -13.51 -17.45 -5.61
N LYS A 144 -13.74 -18.74 -5.36
CA LYS A 144 -14.07 -19.72 -6.42
C LYS A 144 -15.58 -19.87 -6.57
N LYS A 145 -16.05 -19.79 -7.81
CA LYS A 145 -17.43 -20.12 -8.17
C LYS A 145 -17.42 -20.93 -9.46
N ASN A 146 -18.06 -22.09 -9.46
CA ASN A 146 -18.09 -23.00 -10.62
C ASN A 146 -16.69 -23.35 -11.16
N GLY A 147 -15.69 -23.50 -10.28
CA GLY A 147 -14.32 -23.82 -10.67
C GLY A 147 -13.47 -22.63 -11.12
N GLU A 148 -14.07 -21.46 -11.36
CA GLU A 148 -13.38 -20.25 -11.79
C GLU A 148 -13.15 -19.28 -10.64
N THR A 149 -12.03 -18.54 -10.71
CA THR A 149 -11.75 -17.46 -9.77
C THR A 149 -12.53 -16.21 -10.19
N GLN A 150 -13.40 -15.76 -9.31
CA GLN A 150 -14.16 -14.52 -9.45
C GLN A 150 -13.70 -13.52 -8.38
N HIS A 151 -14.12 -12.28 -8.52
CA HIS A 151 -13.89 -11.27 -7.49
C HIS A 151 -15.14 -10.44 -7.23
N LYS A 152 -15.22 -9.90 -6.02
CA LYS A 152 -16.22 -8.92 -5.60
C LYS A 152 -15.51 -7.78 -4.87
N SER A 153 -15.92 -6.57 -5.17
CA SER A 153 -15.37 -5.36 -4.58
C SER A 153 -16.31 -4.80 -3.52
N TYR A 154 -15.73 -4.33 -2.43
CA TYR A 154 -16.42 -3.65 -1.35
C TYR A 154 -15.67 -2.38 -1.00
N VAL A 155 -16.37 -1.37 -0.53
CA VAL A 155 -15.76 -0.18 0.06
C VAL A 155 -16.40 0.05 1.42
N VAL A 156 -15.59 -0.02 2.48
CA VAL A 156 -16.03 0.41 3.80
C VAL A 156 -15.88 1.92 3.87
N VAL A 157 -16.94 2.60 4.29
CA VAL A 157 -17.00 4.06 4.41
C VAL A 157 -17.24 4.41 5.86
N SER A 158 -16.49 5.36 6.41
CA SER A 158 -16.56 5.72 7.81
C SER A 158 -16.25 7.19 8.03
N ASP A 159 -16.91 7.80 9.03
CA ASP A 159 -16.58 9.14 9.54
C ASP A 159 -15.32 9.12 10.44
N GLU A 160 -14.85 7.91 10.85
CA GLU A 160 -13.61 7.77 11.60
C GLU A 160 -12.41 8.02 10.69
N MET A 161 -11.73 9.12 10.91
CA MET A 161 -10.60 9.57 10.09
C MET A 161 -9.26 8.95 10.48
N SER A 162 -9.21 8.22 11.60
CA SER A 162 -8.01 7.55 12.08
C SER A 162 -7.83 6.20 11.40
N HIS A 163 -6.74 6.02 10.68
CA HIS A 163 -6.36 4.74 10.09
C HIS A 163 -5.62 3.86 11.11
N SER A 164 -6.27 3.61 12.25
CA SER A 164 -5.70 2.87 13.37
C SER A 164 -5.95 1.36 13.25
N PRO A 165 -5.22 0.53 14.02
CA PRO A 165 -5.51 -0.90 14.10
C PRO A 165 -6.91 -1.21 14.61
N SER A 166 -7.46 -0.36 15.48
CA SER A 166 -8.85 -0.48 15.98
C SER A 166 -9.86 -0.29 14.87
N THR A 167 -9.60 0.69 13.98
CA THR A 167 -10.43 0.95 12.79
C THR A 167 -10.39 -0.24 11.83
N VAL A 168 -9.20 -0.82 11.60
CA VAL A 168 -9.06 -2.03 10.78
C VAL A 168 -9.87 -3.19 11.37
N HIS A 169 -9.80 -3.38 12.69
CA HIS A 169 -10.56 -4.44 13.37
C HIS A 169 -12.07 -4.25 13.21
N ALA A 170 -12.57 -3.04 13.43
CA ALA A 170 -13.99 -2.70 13.25
C ALA A 170 -14.47 -2.93 11.81
N PHE A 171 -13.59 -2.67 10.82
CA PHE A 171 -13.91 -2.94 9.41
C PHE A 171 -13.98 -4.44 9.13
N ILE A 172 -13.08 -5.24 9.69
CA ILE A 172 -13.14 -6.71 9.59
C ILE A 172 -14.43 -7.24 10.22
N ASP A 173 -14.83 -6.74 11.39
CA ASP A 173 -16.09 -7.13 12.05
C ASP A 173 -17.31 -6.91 11.14
N LYS A 174 -17.32 -5.81 10.37
CA LYS A 174 -18.40 -5.53 9.41
C LYS A 174 -18.28 -6.34 8.12
N LEU A 175 -17.06 -6.69 7.72
CA LEU A 175 -16.81 -7.41 6.48
C LEU A 175 -17.12 -8.91 6.61
N ILE A 176 -16.82 -9.54 7.73
CA ILE A 176 -16.99 -11.00 7.93
C ILE A 176 -18.41 -11.49 7.59
N PRO A 177 -19.52 -10.85 8.03
CA PRO A 177 -20.87 -11.27 7.66
C PRO A 177 -21.06 -11.29 6.13
N GLU A 178 -20.58 -10.25 5.41
CA GLU A 178 -20.65 -10.14 3.96
C GLU A 178 -19.86 -11.26 3.25
N LEU A 179 -18.67 -11.59 3.80
CA LEU A 179 -17.86 -12.68 3.29
C LEU A 179 -18.54 -14.04 3.44
N ARG A 180 -19.30 -14.25 4.51
CA ARG A 180 -20.10 -15.46 4.72
C ARG A 180 -21.27 -15.57 3.77
N LEU A 181 -21.91 -14.46 3.40
CA LEU A 181 -22.94 -14.44 2.36
C LEU A 181 -22.34 -14.79 0.98
N LEU A 182 -21.11 -14.38 0.72
CA LEU A 182 -20.41 -14.69 -0.52
C LEU A 182 -19.95 -16.17 -0.59
N SER A 183 -19.53 -16.72 0.55
CA SER A 183 -19.06 -18.10 0.69
C SER A 183 -19.63 -18.71 1.99
N PRO A 184 -20.80 -19.37 1.93
CA PRO A 184 -21.44 -19.94 3.14
C PRO A 184 -20.58 -20.96 3.87
N GLU A 185 -19.73 -21.70 3.17
CA GLU A 185 -18.82 -22.70 3.72
C GLU A 185 -17.43 -22.14 4.02
N LEU A 186 -17.30 -20.82 4.20
CA LEU A 186 -16.04 -20.15 4.47
C LEU A 186 -15.34 -20.73 5.69
N SER A 187 -14.13 -21.22 5.51
CA SER A 187 -13.29 -21.82 6.54
C SER A 187 -11.97 -21.09 6.77
N PHE A 188 -11.48 -20.34 5.74
CA PHE A 188 -10.19 -19.67 5.84
C PHE A 188 -10.11 -18.40 4.98
N ILE A 189 -9.44 -17.36 5.51
CA ILE A 189 -9.23 -16.07 4.85
C ILE A 189 -7.73 -15.79 4.72
N HIS A 190 -7.31 -15.45 3.50
CA HIS A 190 -5.96 -14.95 3.21
C HIS A 190 -6.01 -13.44 3.04
N TYR A 191 -5.68 -12.69 4.10
CA TYR A 191 -5.56 -11.23 4.02
C TYR A 191 -4.26 -10.83 3.33
N TRP A 192 -4.34 -9.82 2.47
CA TRP A 192 -3.21 -9.21 1.79
C TRP A 192 -3.33 -7.69 1.87
N THR A 193 -2.34 -7.04 2.48
CA THR A 193 -2.26 -5.58 2.64
C THR A 193 -0.85 -5.11 2.37
N ASP A 194 -0.66 -3.80 2.26
CA ASP A 194 0.66 -3.24 2.51
C ASP A 194 1.01 -3.37 4.02
N GLY A 195 2.20 -2.93 4.43
CA GLY A 195 2.72 -3.23 5.76
C GLY A 195 2.98 -2.03 6.69
N PRO A 196 2.18 -0.92 6.69
CA PRO A 196 2.37 0.14 7.67
C PRO A 196 2.08 -0.37 9.07
N THR A 197 3.02 -0.13 9.99
CA THR A 197 2.88 -0.56 11.38
C THR A 197 1.73 0.14 12.10
N SER A 198 1.43 1.37 11.70
CA SER A 198 0.31 2.15 12.25
C SER A 198 -1.06 1.59 11.89
N GLN A 199 -1.18 0.75 10.86
CA GLN A 199 -2.45 0.23 10.35
C GLN A 199 -2.53 -1.29 10.48
N TYR A 200 -1.70 -2.05 9.74
CA TYR A 200 -1.87 -3.49 9.57
C TYR A 200 -0.78 -4.35 10.23
N ARG A 201 0.48 -3.89 10.28
CA ARG A 201 1.60 -4.71 10.77
C ARG A 201 1.94 -4.37 12.21
N ASN A 202 1.04 -4.71 13.13
CA ASN A 202 1.16 -4.37 14.55
C ASN A 202 0.61 -5.49 15.44
N ARG A 203 0.83 -5.35 16.74
CA ARG A 203 0.43 -6.33 17.75
C ARG A 203 -1.07 -6.63 17.75
N GLN A 204 -1.92 -5.63 17.52
CA GLN A 204 -3.37 -5.81 17.52
C GLN A 204 -3.84 -6.66 16.34
N CYS A 205 -3.34 -6.39 15.13
CA CYS A 205 -3.64 -7.20 13.95
C CYS A 205 -3.10 -8.63 14.08
N PHE A 206 -1.91 -8.79 14.67
CA PHE A 206 -1.37 -10.14 14.96
C PHE A 206 -2.23 -10.90 15.96
N PHE A 207 -2.73 -10.23 17.00
CA PHE A 207 -3.68 -10.82 17.95
C PHE A 207 -4.97 -11.26 17.24
N THR A 208 -5.54 -10.39 16.41
CA THR A 208 -6.76 -10.69 15.63
C THR A 208 -6.58 -11.95 14.77
N VAL A 209 -5.45 -12.07 14.07
CA VAL A 209 -5.18 -13.25 13.22
C VAL A 209 -4.97 -14.51 14.07
N ALA A 210 -4.23 -14.41 15.16
CA ALA A 210 -3.97 -15.54 16.04
C ALA A 210 -5.27 -16.11 16.64
N ASN A 211 -6.23 -15.24 16.98
CA ASN A 211 -7.53 -15.62 17.56
C ASN A 211 -8.68 -15.61 16.56
N HIS A 212 -8.40 -15.54 15.25
CA HIS A 212 -9.40 -15.30 14.21
C HIS A 212 -10.48 -16.42 14.19
N ARG A 213 -10.07 -17.65 14.44
CA ARG A 213 -11.02 -18.79 14.53
C ARG A 213 -11.94 -18.67 15.74
N GLU A 214 -11.43 -18.20 16.86
CA GLU A 214 -12.22 -17.99 18.08
C GLU A 214 -13.19 -16.81 17.91
N LEU A 215 -12.70 -15.69 17.35
CA LEU A 215 -13.49 -14.49 17.15
C LEU A 215 -14.57 -14.63 16.06
N TYR A 216 -14.23 -15.31 14.98
CA TYR A 216 -15.07 -15.34 13.77
C TYR A 216 -15.42 -16.75 13.29
N GLY A 217 -15.01 -17.81 13.95
CA GLY A 217 -15.25 -19.20 13.52
C GLY A 217 -14.51 -19.58 12.23
N VAL A 218 -13.60 -18.76 11.73
CA VAL A 218 -12.89 -18.89 10.45
C VAL A 218 -11.39 -18.72 10.69
N GLY A 219 -10.55 -19.57 10.10
CA GLY A 219 -9.09 -19.39 10.17
C GLY A 219 -8.62 -18.22 9.31
N ALA A 220 -7.48 -17.64 9.65
CA ALA A 220 -6.91 -16.58 8.82
C ALA A 220 -5.39 -16.61 8.76
N ARG A 221 -4.85 -16.03 7.70
CA ARG A 221 -3.46 -15.70 7.52
C ARG A 221 -3.36 -14.27 6.98
N TRP A 222 -2.39 -13.49 7.49
CA TRP A 222 -2.14 -12.15 7.00
C TRP A 222 -0.80 -12.08 6.28
N ASN A 223 -0.83 -11.65 5.04
CA ASN A 223 0.33 -11.48 4.18
C ASN A 223 0.51 -9.98 3.92
N TYR A 224 1.76 -9.56 3.80
CA TYR A 224 2.12 -8.16 3.57
C TYR A 224 2.91 -8.03 2.29
N PHE A 225 2.59 -7.00 1.50
CA PHE A 225 3.45 -6.59 0.39
C PHE A 225 4.71 -5.91 0.92
N GLU A 226 5.75 -5.98 0.14
CA GLU A 226 7.00 -5.25 0.40
C GLU A 226 6.75 -3.74 0.30
N VAL A 227 7.52 -2.97 1.08
CA VAL A 227 7.37 -1.51 1.17
C VAL A 227 7.43 -0.85 -0.21
N GLY A 228 6.44 -0.01 -0.51
CA GLY A 228 6.32 0.68 -1.79
C GLY A 228 5.75 -0.16 -2.94
N HIS A 229 5.37 -1.42 -2.68
CA HIS A 229 4.83 -2.36 -3.68
C HIS A 229 3.42 -2.86 -3.34
N GLY A 230 2.71 -2.20 -2.45
CA GLY A 230 1.32 -2.52 -2.08
C GLY A 230 0.27 -2.10 -3.11
N LYS A 231 0.65 -1.33 -4.14
CA LYS A 231 -0.30 -0.87 -5.16
C LYS A 231 -0.99 -2.04 -5.86
N GLY A 232 -2.31 -1.98 -5.90
CA GLY A 232 -3.12 -3.07 -6.41
C GLY A 232 -4.55 -2.65 -6.78
N PRO A 233 -5.48 -3.59 -6.89
CA PRO A 233 -6.85 -3.33 -7.28
C PRO A 233 -7.59 -2.38 -6.31
N CYS A 234 -7.18 -2.33 -5.04
CA CYS A 234 -7.76 -1.42 -4.04
C CYS A 234 -7.53 0.05 -4.39
N ASP A 235 -6.35 0.43 -4.93
CA ASP A 235 -6.08 1.79 -5.39
C ASP A 235 -7.04 2.20 -6.52
N GLY A 236 -7.24 1.31 -7.49
CA GLY A 236 -8.16 1.53 -8.60
C GLY A 236 -9.61 1.67 -8.12
N LEU A 237 -10.02 0.84 -7.17
CA LEU A 237 -11.35 0.88 -6.56
C LEU A 237 -11.56 2.18 -5.79
N GLY A 238 -10.62 2.57 -4.93
CA GLY A 238 -10.66 3.82 -4.17
C GLY A 238 -10.73 5.06 -5.08
N GLY A 239 -9.91 5.09 -6.13
CA GLY A 239 -9.92 6.16 -7.12
C GLY A 239 -11.24 6.24 -7.91
N THR A 240 -11.83 5.10 -8.27
CA THR A 240 -13.12 5.04 -8.94
C THR A 240 -14.24 5.54 -8.03
N THR A 241 -14.26 5.07 -6.78
CA THR A 241 -15.24 5.48 -5.78
C THR A 241 -15.22 7.00 -5.55
N LYS A 242 -14.02 7.61 -5.38
CA LYS A 242 -13.87 9.06 -5.25
C LYS A 242 -14.38 9.81 -6.47
N ARG A 243 -14.03 9.34 -7.66
CA ARG A 243 -14.46 9.97 -8.92
C ARG A 243 -15.98 9.94 -9.09
N MET A 244 -16.63 8.83 -8.72
CA MET A 244 -18.09 8.74 -8.72
C MET A 244 -18.74 9.69 -7.71
N ALA A 245 -18.14 9.85 -6.53
CA ALA A 245 -18.59 10.81 -5.53
C ALA A 245 -18.46 12.27 -6.03
N ASP A 246 -17.30 12.62 -6.61
CA ASP A 246 -17.09 13.95 -7.20
C ASP A 246 -18.09 14.25 -8.34
N GLU A 247 -18.41 13.25 -9.14
CA GLU A 247 -19.41 13.38 -10.21
C GLU A 247 -20.82 13.59 -9.65
N ALA A 248 -21.19 12.84 -8.61
CA ALA A 248 -22.49 13.01 -7.94
C ALA A 248 -22.65 14.42 -7.34
N VAL A 249 -21.61 14.95 -6.72
CA VAL A 249 -21.59 16.32 -6.20
C VAL A 249 -21.69 17.34 -7.34
N ARG A 250 -20.85 17.22 -8.38
CA ARG A 250 -20.79 18.16 -9.49
C ARG A 250 -22.11 18.24 -10.28
N CYS A 251 -22.79 17.12 -10.43
CA CYS A 251 -24.09 17.07 -11.10
C CYS A 251 -25.23 17.56 -10.18
N GLN A 252 -24.94 18.13 -9.04
CA GLN A 252 -25.89 18.62 -8.02
C GLN A 252 -26.92 17.58 -7.56
N LYS A 253 -26.61 16.29 -7.75
CA LYS A 253 -27.49 15.20 -7.35
C LYS A 253 -27.45 14.93 -5.85
N ASN A 254 -26.30 15.24 -5.21
CA ASN A 254 -26.08 14.97 -3.80
C ASN A 254 -25.13 15.97 -3.14
N VAL A 255 -25.36 16.22 -1.85
CA VAL A 255 -24.40 16.90 -0.98
C VAL A 255 -23.76 15.83 -0.10
N ILE A 256 -22.45 15.72 -0.15
CA ILE A 256 -21.69 14.74 0.62
C ILE A 256 -21.02 15.45 1.79
N GLN A 257 -21.47 15.14 3.01
CA GLN A 257 -20.97 15.76 4.25
C GLN A 257 -20.44 14.74 5.27
N ASP A 258 -20.81 13.48 5.12
CA ASP A 258 -20.49 12.37 6.01
C ASP A 258 -20.51 11.03 5.27
N ALA A 259 -20.18 9.93 5.97
CA ALA A 259 -20.19 8.58 5.43
C ALA A 259 -21.59 8.16 4.93
N LYS A 260 -22.66 8.58 5.61
CA LYS A 260 -24.02 8.23 5.26
C LYS A 260 -24.45 8.89 3.95
N THR A 261 -24.19 10.17 3.79
CA THR A 261 -24.50 10.91 2.54
C THR A 261 -23.60 10.49 1.41
N PHE A 262 -22.34 10.08 1.69
CA PHE A 262 -21.44 9.48 0.72
C PHE A 262 -22.04 8.19 0.14
N LEU A 263 -22.50 7.27 0.97
CA LEU A 263 -23.13 6.01 0.56
C LEU A 263 -24.40 6.24 -0.24
N ASN A 264 -25.27 7.15 0.21
CA ASN A 264 -26.52 7.46 -0.50
C ASN A 264 -26.26 7.99 -1.92
N GLY A 265 -25.21 8.80 -2.09
CA GLY A 265 -24.79 9.30 -3.39
C GLY A 265 -24.28 8.22 -4.34
N GLN A 266 -23.74 7.10 -3.82
CA GLN A 266 -23.23 5.98 -4.61
C GLN A 266 -24.32 4.97 -4.96
N LEU A 267 -25.27 4.70 -4.07
CA LEU A 267 -26.34 3.72 -4.27
C LEU A 267 -27.31 4.06 -5.40
N LEU A 268 -27.33 5.31 -5.85
CA LEU A 268 -28.14 5.75 -6.99
C LEU A 268 -27.51 5.48 -8.36
N GLN A 269 -26.30 4.89 -8.42
CA GLN A 269 -25.52 4.66 -9.65
C GLN A 269 -25.18 3.19 -9.94
N ILE A 270 -25.66 2.23 -9.12
CA ILE A 270 -25.45 0.78 -9.33
C ILE A 270 -26.70 0.14 -9.93
#